data_4e1e55e4d23cfe94ff25224e1f34e5b2
#
_entry.id   4e1e55e4d23cfe94ff25224e1f34e5b2
#
_cell.length_a   1.000
_cell.length_b   1.000
_cell.length_c   1.000
_cell.angle_alpha   90.00
_cell.angle_beta   90.00
_cell.angle_gamma   90.00
#
_symmetry.space_group_name_H-M   'P 1'
#
loop_
_entity.id
_entity.type
_entity.pdbx_description
1 polymer ?
#
loop_
_entity_poly.entity_id
_entity_poly.type
_entity_poly.pdbx_seq_one_letter_code
_entity_poly.pdbx_strand_id
1 'polypeptide(L)'
;ANAAYKRALELGAWGFDSHSGPMELNIPAIKGIGDSLIYLVDRWSGKDGHGGIGDISIYDVDFVPVDPQNAQADLNHRGAGLTLVDHLTHNVHKGRMAEWAEFYERLFNFREVRYFDIEGKVTGVKSKAMTSPCGNIRIPINEEGTEEKGQIQEYLDLYRGEGIQHIAMATEDIYATIEALRQNGVVFLDTPETYYELLDRRLPNHGEDVQRLQKNRILLDGAP
;
A
#
# COMPACT_ATOMS: atom_id res chain seq x y z
N ALA A 1 5.75 -20.68 -6.00
CA ALA A 1 4.36 -20.34 -6.35
C ALA A 1 3.40 -21.50 -6.10
N ASN A 2 3.48 -22.61 -6.84
CA ASN A 2 2.49 -23.70 -6.80
C ASN A 2 2.27 -24.32 -5.42
N ALA A 3 3.30 -24.53 -4.61
CA ALA A 3 3.16 -25.06 -3.25
C ALA A 3 2.41 -24.07 -2.34
N ALA A 4 2.70 -22.77 -2.45
CA ALA A 4 2.00 -21.73 -1.72
C ALA A 4 0.52 -21.62 -2.15
N TYR A 5 0.25 -21.75 -3.45
CA TYR A 5 -1.11 -21.75 -3.99
C TYR A 5 -1.95 -22.92 -3.43
N LYS A 6 -1.42 -24.15 -3.52
CA LYS A 6 -2.08 -25.33 -2.95
C LYS A 6 -2.38 -25.13 -1.46
N ARG A 7 -1.38 -24.66 -0.73
CA ARG A 7 -1.54 -24.36 0.70
C ARG A 7 -2.63 -23.31 0.97
N ALA A 8 -2.69 -22.25 0.16
CA ALA A 8 -3.73 -21.24 0.30
C ALA A 8 -5.14 -21.81 0.06
N LEU A 9 -5.30 -22.68 -0.97
CA LEU A 9 -6.58 -23.36 -1.22
C LEU A 9 -6.98 -24.29 -0.08
N GLU A 10 -6.05 -25.08 0.47
CA GLU A 10 -6.28 -25.92 1.65
C GLU A 10 -6.75 -25.12 2.86
N LEU A 11 -6.27 -23.89 2.99
CA LEU A 11 -6.66 -22.94 4.02
C LEU A 11 -7.91 -22.13 3.67
N GLY A 12 -8.61 -22.45 2.58
CA GLY A 12 -9.89 -21.85 2.20
C GLY A 12 -9.80 -20.56 1.38
N ALA A 13 -8.66 -20.29 0.75
CA ALA A 13 -8.59 -19.20 -0.23
C ALA A 13 -9.35 -19.57 -1.51
N TRP A 14 -9.89 -18.57 -2.18
CA TRP A 14 -10.52 -18.74 -3.49
C TRP A 14 -9.44 -18.56 -4.58
N GLY A 15 -9.19 -19.63 -5.31
CA GLY A 15 -8.30 -19.60 -6.47
C GLY A 15 -8.86 -18.74 -7.58
N PHE A 16 -7.97 -18.13 -8.35
CA PHE A 16 -8.29 -17.43 -9.58
C PHE A 16 -7.59 -18.15 -10.73
N ASP A 17 -8.37 -18.53 -11.74
CA ASP A 17 -7.88 -19.20 -12.94
C ASP A 17 -7.48 -18.11 -13.96
N SER A 18 -6.21 -17.80 -14.02
CA SER A 18 -5.68 -16.89 -15.04
C SER A 18 -5.40 -17.67 -16.32
N HIS A 19 -6.00 -17.27 -17.42
CA HIS A 19 -5.61 -17.78 -18.72
C HIS A 19 -4.33 -17.07 -19.17
N SER A 20 -3.20 -17.75 -19.06
CA SER A 20 -1.95 -17.26 -19.64
C SER A 20 -1.96 -17.47 -21.16
N GLY A 21 -1.51 -16.45 -21.89
CA GLY A 21 -1.29 -16.52 -23.33
C GLY A 21 -0.04 -17.33 -23.69
N PRO A 22 0.21 -17.53 -24.99
CA PRO A 22 1.46 -18.12 -25.45
C PRO A 22 2.65 -17.28 -24.98
N MET A 23 3.64 -17.92 -24.39
CA MET A 23 4.87 -17.28 -23.88
C MET A 23 4.70 -16.42 -22.62
N GLU A 24 3.57 -16.47 -21.96
CA GLU A 24 3.35 -15.85 -20.65
C GLU A 24 3.57 -16.84 -19.52
N LEU A 25 3.96 -16.34 -18.35
CA LEU A 25 4.10 -17.17 -17.15
C LEU A 25 2.71 -17.46 -16.54
N ASN A 26 2.47 -18.72 -16.27
CA ASN A 26 1.28 -19.10 -15.49
C ASN A 26 1.54 -18.87 -14.00
N ILE A 27 1.26 -17.66 -13.51
CA ILE A 27 1.44 -17.27 -12.10
C ILE A 27 0.13 -17.52 -11.36
N PRO A 28 0.11 -18.44 -10.38
CA PRO A 28 -1.11 -18.73 -9.64
C PRO A 28 -1.53 -17.52 -8.79
N ALA A 29 -2.82 -17.27 -8.74
CA ALA A 29 -3.41 -16.18 -7.98
C ALA A 29 -4.58 -16.63 -7.13
N ILE A 30 -4.83 -15.93 -6.03
CA ILE A 30 -6.02 -16.07 -5.20
C ILE A 30 -6.76 -14.73 -5.16
N LYS A 31 -8.06 -14.79 -4.86
CA LYS A 31 -8.85 -13.58 -4.64
C LYS A 31 -8.52 -12.96 -3.29
N GLY A 32 -8.29 -11.66 -3.30
CA GLY A 32 -8.10 -10.81 -2.13
C GLY A 32 -9.25 -9.83 -1.94
N ILE A 33 -8.99 -8.76 -1.20
CA ILE A 33 -9.98 -7.73 -0.89
C ILE A 33 -10.53 -7.07 -2.17
N GLY A 34 -11.84 -6.87 -2.21
CA GLY A 34 -12.51 -6.11 -3.28
C GLY A 34 -12.24 -6.63 -4.68
N ASP A 35 -12.25 -7.95 -4.86
CA ASP A 35 -11.91 -8.63 -6.11
C ASP A 35 -10.46 -8.41 -6.60
N SER A 36 -9.59 -7.83 -5.80
CA SER A 36 -8.17 -7.78 -6.10
C SER A 36 -7.58 -9.19 -6.19
N LEU A 37 -6.50 -9.35 -6.93
CA LEU A 37 -5.81 -10.62 -7.08
C LEU A 37 -4.47 -10.57 -6.34
N ILE A 38 -4.19 -11.61 -5.59
CA ILE A 38 -2.89 -11.82 -4.95
C ILE A 38 -2.14 -12.88 -5.75
N TYR A 39 -1.17 -12.44 -6.54
CA TYR A 39 -0.30 -13.32 -7.32
C TYR A 39 0.83 -13.87 -6.46
N LEU A 40 1.05 -15.17 -6.56
CA LEU A 40 2.10 -15.88 -5.82
C LEU A 40 3.32 -16.04 -6.72
N VAL A 41 4.22 -15.07 -6.65
CA VAL A 41 5.39 -14.97 -7.55
C VAL A 41 6.61 -15.60 -6.90
N ASP A 42 7.33 -16.46 -7.62
CA ASP A 42 8.60 -17.07 -7.19
C ASP A 42 9.79 -16.71 -8.10
N ARG A 43 9.55 -15.96 -9.17
CA ARG A 43 10.58 -15.52 -10.14
C ARG A 43 10.65 -14.01 -10.24
N TRP A 44 10.83 -13.34 -9.11
CA TRP A 44 10.84 -11.87 -9.09
C TRP A 44 12.25 -11.27 -9.27
N SER A 45 13.31 -12.01 -8.92
CA SER A 45 14.68 -11.48 -8.85
C SER A 45 15.63 -11.98 -9.94
N GLY A 46 15.17 -12.77 -10.91
CA GLY A 46 16.04 -13.25 -11.99
C GLY A 46 17.21 -14.09 -11.48
N LYS A 47 18.44 -13.66 -11.74
CA LYS A 47 19.69 -14.39 -11.48
C LYS A 47 19.85 -15.00 -10.09
N ASP A 48 19.31 -14.34 -9.08
CA ASP A 48 19.37 -14.79 -7.69
C ASP A 48 18.10 -15.51 -7.24
N GLY A 49 17.21 -15.78 -8.18
CA GLY A 49 15.90 -16.38 -7.92
C GLY A 49 16.00 -17.84 -7.47
N HIS A 50 15.63 -18.11 -6.25
CA HIS A 50 15.60 -19.44 -5.63
C HIS A 50 14.56 -20.41 -6.21
N GLY A 51 14.24 -20.41 -7.46
CA GLY A 51 13.20 -21.29 -7.98
C GLY A 51 13.06 -21.31 -9.49
N GLY A 52 13.97 -20.70 -10.20
CA GLY A 52 13.83 -20.56 -11.62
C GLY A 52 14.52 -21.65 -12.45
N ILE A 53 13.91 -21.98 -13.56
CA ILE A 53 14.64 -22.56 -14.70
C ILE A 53 15.45 -21.41 -15.30
N GLY A 54 16.72 -21.34 -15.00
CA GLY A 54 17.62 -20.27 -15.46
C GLY A 54 17.39 -18.91 -14.78
N ASP A 55 18.05 -17.90 -15.29
CA ASP A 55 18.08 -16.53 -14.76
C ASP A 55 16.89 -15.66 -15.23
N ILE A 56 15.73 -16.23 -15.44
CA ILE A 56 14.56 -15.56 -16.01
C ILE A 56 13.62 -15.10 -14.88
N SER A 57 13.37 -13.79 -14.83
CA SER A 57 12.36 -13.18 -13.94
C SER A 57 11.01 -13.00 -14.64
N ILE A 58 9.96 -12.64 -13.89
CA ILE A 58 8.68 -12.24 -14.46
C ILE A 58 8.83 -11.03 -15.39
N TYR A 59 9.78 -10.14 -15.10
CA TYR A 59 10.03 -8.93 -15.88
C TYR A 59 10.61 -9.22 -17.26
N ASP A 60 11.27 -10.38 -17.43
CA ASP A 60 11.82 -10.80 -18.72
C ASP A 60 10.77 -11.46 -19.62
N VAL A 61 9.64 -11.89 -19.07
CA VAL A 61 8.62 -12.67 -19.79
C VAL A 61 7.31 -11.87 -19.95
N ASP A 62 6.76 -11.36 -18.84
CA ASP A 62 5.42 -10.76 -18.81
C ASP A 62 5.43 -9.25 -18.94
N PHE A 63 6.61 -8.61 -18.99
CA PHE A 63 6.75 -7.17 -19.11
C PHE A 63 7.52 -6.81 -20.38
N VAL A 64 7.08 -5.75 -21.02
CA VAL A 64 7.79 -5.16 -22.15
C VAL A 64 8.61 -3.98 -21.66
N PRO A 65 9.94 -3.96 -21.87
CA PRO A 65 10.77 -2.81 -21.54
C PRO A 65 10.26 -1.55 -22.26
N VAL A 66 10.11 -0.47 -21.53
CA VAL A 66 9.81 0.83 -22.12
C VAL A 66 11.08 1.34 -22.79
N ASP A 67 11.02 1.56 -24.13
CA ASP A 67 12.15 2.12 -24.86
C ASP A 67 12.39 3.58 -24.42
N PRO A 68 13.56 3.88 -23.87
CA PRO A 68 13.89 5.25 -23.45
C PRO A 68 13.82 6.30 -24.57
N GLN A 69 13.96 5.88 -25.83
CA GLN A 69 13.89 6.79 -26.98
C GLN A 69 12.47 7.13 -27.41
N ASN A 70 11.50 6.29 -27.08
CA ASN A 70 10.08 6.47 -27.41
C ASN A 70 9.24 6.99 -26.23
N ALA A 71 9.77 6.92 -25.03
CA ALA A 71 9.11 7.55 -23.92
C ALA A 71 9.48 9.05 -23.97
N GLN A 72 8.58 9.88 -23.64
CA GLN A 72 8.84 11.22 -23.12
C GLN A 72 9.75 11.06 -21.86
N ALA A 73 10.81 10.30 -22.03
CA ALA A 73 11.54 9.46 -21.10
C ALA A 73 12.54 10.24 -20.27
N ASP A 74 12.69 11.53 -20.55
CA ASP A 74 13.61 12.39 -19.80
C ASP A 74 13.16 12.66 -18.36
N LEU A 75 11.90 12.40 -18.06
CA LEU A 75 11.34 12.69 -16.73
C LEU A 75 11.64 11.59 -15.68
N ASN A 76 11.98 10.37 -16.09
CA ASN A 76 11.96 9.23 -15.17
C ASN A 76 13.29 8.50 -14.94
N HIS A 77 14.38 8.87 -15.60
CA HIS A 77 15.65 8.15 -15.44
C HIS A 77 16.27 8.24 -14.04
N ARG A 78 15.87 9.21 -13.24
CA ARG A 78 16.43 9.40 -11.89
C ARG A 78 15.51 8.97 -10.77
N GLY A 79 14.24 8.68 -11.07
CA GLY A 79 13.21 8.47 -10.05
C GLY A 79 13.00 9.71 -9.16
N ALA A 80 12.03 9.64 -8.27
CA ALA A 80 11.70 10.72 -7.34
C ALA A 80 12.20 10.44 -5.90
N GLY A 81 13.00 9.40 -5.69
CA GLY A 81 13.53 9.05 -4.37
C GLY A 81 12.62 8.15 -3.54
N LEU A 82 11.56 7.58 -4.12
CA LEU A 82 10.76 6.55 -3.46
C LEU A 82 11.56 5.25 -3.40
N THR A 83 11.64 4.64 -2.21
CA THR A 83 12.54 3.49 -1.95
C THR A 83 11.80 2.17 -1.82
N LEU A 84 10.62 2.17 -1.19
CA LEU A 84 9.82 0.96 -0.98
C LEU A 84 8.34 1.29 -0.80
N VAL A 85 7.48 0.29 -0.99
CA VAL A 85 6.08 0.33 -0.55
C VAL A 85 6.06 -0.02 0.94
N ASP A 86 5.69 0.97 1.78
CA ASP A 86 5.66 0.77 3.23
C ASP A 86 4.44 -0.03 3.67
N HIS A 87 3.24 0.38 3.22
CA HIS A 87 2.01 -0.34 3.53
C HIS A 87 0.91 -0.13 2.47
N LEU A 88 -0.07 -1.03 2.52
CA LEU A 88 -1.29 -1.00 1.71
C LEU A 88 -2.49 -0.95 2.64
N THR A 89 -3.12 0.22 2.78
CA THR A 89 -4.27 0.37 3.66
C THR A 89 -5.55 -0.10 2.99
N HIS A 90 -6.29 -0.96 3.67
CA HIS A 90 -7.57 -1.49 3.23
C HIS A 90 -8.70 -0.80 3.95
N ASN A 91 -9.74 -0.39 3.23
CA ASN A 91 -11.01 0.01 3.81
C ASN A 91 -12.05 -1.08 3.59
N VAL A 92 -12.73 -1.44 4.67
CA VAL A 92 -13.73 -2.51 4.69
C VAL A 92 -15.05 -2.01 5.24
N HIS A 93 -16.14 -2.71 4.92
CA HIS A 93 -17.44 -2.44 5.51
C HIS A 93 -17.40 -2.66 7.03
N LYS A 94 -18.18 -1.88 7.76
CA LYS A 94 -18.31 -2.01 9.21
C LYS A 94 -18.62 -3.44 9.63
N GLY A 95 -17.86 -3.96 10.58
CA GLY A 95 -17.94 -5.33 11.09
C GLY A 95 -17.15 -6.37 10.30
N ARG A 96 -16.48 -6.01 9.20
CA ARG A 96 -15.71 -6.96 8.38
C ARG A 96 -14.20 -6.91 8.59
N MET A 97 -13.70 -6.01 9.44
CA MET A 97 -12.28 -5.92 9.74
C MET A 97 -11.69 -7.23 10.30
N ALA A 98 -12.45 -7.93 11.16
CA ALA A 98 -12.01 -9.21 11.73
C ALA A 98 -11.88 -10.29 10.65
N GLU A 99 -12.82 -10.37 9.71
CA GLU A 99 -12.80 -11.33 8.59
C GLU A 99 -11.53 -11.19 7.74
N TRP A 100 -11.18 -9.94 7.38
CA TRP A 100 -9.98 -9.68 6.59
C TRP A 100 -8.68 -9.85 7.40
N ALA A 101 -8.68 -9.52 8.69
CA ALA A 101 -7.55 -9.82 9.56
C ALA A 101 -7.28 -11.33 9.63
N GLU A 102 -8.33 -12.13 9.87
CA GLU A 102 -8.24 -13.59 9.87
C GLU A 102 -7.79 -14.17 8.52
N PHE A 103 -8.20 -13.56 7.41
CA PHE A 103 -7.73 -13.94 6.08
C PHE A 103 -6.20 -13.86 5.99
N TYR A 104 -5.60 -12.74 6.39
CA TYR A 104 -4.15 -12.55 6.36
C TYR A 104 -3.43 -13.41 7.39
N GLU A 105 -3.99 -13.60 8.57
CA GLU A 105 -3.44 -14.47 9.59
C GLU A 105 -3.39 -15.93 9.12
N ARG A 106 -4.49 -16.44 8.62
CA ARG A 106 -4.64 -17.83 8.21
C ARG A 106 -3.82 -18.17 6.96
N LEU A 107 -3.83 -17.32 5.95
CA LEU A 107 -3.19 -17.62 4.66
C LEU A 107 -1.69 -17.31 4.66
N PHE A 108 -1.28 -16.23 5.35
CA PHE A 108 0.06 -15.68 5.24
C PHE A 108 0.80 -15.54 6.57
N ASN A 109 0.22 -16.06 7.67
CA ASN A 109 0.78 -15.98 9.03
C ASN A 109 1.01 -14.53 9.51
N PHE A 110 0.22 -13.59 9.01
CA PHE A 110 0.27 -12.22 9.51
C PHE A 110 -0.18 -12.20 10.97
N ARG A 111 0.20 -11.16 11.68
CA ARG A 111 -0.23 -10.90 13.05
C ARG A 111 -0.63 -9.45 13.21
N GLU A 112 -1.59 -9.20 14.08
CA GLU A 112 -1.91 -7.87 14.55
C GLU A 112 -0.75 -7.35 15.41
N VAL A 113 -0.20 -6.19 15.05
CA VAL A 113 0.87 -5.53 15.81
C VAL A 113 0.35 -4.32 16.56
N ARG A 114 -0.77 -3.74 16.11
CA ARG A 114 -1.40 -2.59 16.75
C ARG A 114 -2.87 -2.50 16.38
N TYR A 115 -3.68 -2.09 17.34
CA TYR A 115 -5.07 -1.75 17.16
C TYR A 115 -5.29 -0.29 17.55
N PHE A 116 -6.06 0.42 16.74
CA PHE A 116 -6.47 1.80 17.01
C PHE A 116 -7.98 1.88 17.02
N ASP A 117 -8.52 2.55 18.03
CA ASP A 117 -9.92 2.98 18.08
C ASP A 117 -9.91 4.50 18.25
N ILE A 118 -10.06 5.19 17.14
CA ILE A 118 -9.96 6.65 17.08
C ILE A 118 -11.36 7.21 17.03
N GLU A 119 -11.82 7.73 18.16
CA GLU A 119 -13.09 8.44 18.23
C GLU A 119 -12.89 9.92 17.88
N GLY A 120 -13.49 10.36 16.79
CA GLY A 120 -13.63 11.77 16.45
C GLY A 120 -14.87 12.37 17.09
N LYS A 121 -15.08 13.67 16.92
CA LYS A 121 -16.28 14.36 17.45
C LYS A 121 -17.59 13.89 16.78
N VAL A 122 -17.51 13.42 15.55
CA VAL A 122 -18.65 13.02 14.73
C VAL A 122 -18.45 11.62 14.15
N THR A 123 -17.27 11.34 13.64
CA THR A 123 -16.92 10.05 13.01
C THR A 123 -15.73 9.43 13.71
N GLY A 124 -15.62 8.13 13.68
CA GLY A 124 -14.51 7.38 14.26
C GLY A 124 -13.99 6.32 13.29
N VAL A 125 -12.75 5.89 13.50
CA VAL A 125 -12.08 4.86 12.70
C VAL A 125 -11.54 3.79 13.63
N LYS A 126 -11.89 2.54 13.35
CA LYS A 126 -11.21 1.38 13.92
C LYS A 126 -10.19 0.86 12.92
N SER A 127 -8.98 0.61 13.37
CA SER A 127 -7.91 0.14 12.51
C SER A 127 -7.11 -0.98 13.17
N LYS A 128 -6.84 -2.04 12.42
CA LYS A 128 -5.92 -3.11 12.78
C LYS A 128 -4.70 -3.07 11.87
N ALA A 129 -3.52 -2.90 12.44
CA ALA A 129 -2.27 -2.97 11.68
C ALA A 129 -1.79 -4.43 11.66
N MET A 130 -1.94 -5.06 10.49
CA MET A 130 -1.48 -6.41 10.22
C MET A 130 -0.08 -6.40 9.63
N THR A 131 0.79 -7.29 10.09
CA THR A 131 2.18 -7.37 9.61
C THR A 131 2.57 -8.82 9.32
N SER A 132 3.27 -9.01 8.20
CA SER A 132 3.84 -10.31 7.83
C SER A 132 4.93 -10.78 8.81
N PRO A 133 5.24 -12.09 8.85
CA PRO A 133 6.29 -12.63 9.74
C PRO A 133 7.67 -11.99 9.54
N CYS A 134 8.00 -11.57 8.33
CA CYS A 134 9.27 -10.88 8.04
C CYS A 134 9.26 -9.39 8.42
N GLY A 135 8.09 -8.81 8.76
CA GLY A 135 7.93 -7.40 9.10
C GLY A 135 7.90 -6.42 7.91
N ASN A 136 8.11 -6.91 6.69
CA ASN A 136 8.25 -6.05 5.51
C ASN A 136 6.92 -5.73 4.80
N ILE A 137 5.89 -6.53 5.04
CA ILE A 137 4.57 -6.31 4.44
C ILE A 137 3.61 -5.90 5.54
N ARG A 138 3.04 -4.70 5.41
CA ARG A 138 2.13 -4.11 6.39
C ARG A 138 0.82 -3.77 5.71
N ILE A 139 -0.27 -4.14 6.36
CA ILE A 139 -1.63 -3.94 5.85
C ILE A 139 -2.50 -3.42 7.00
N PRO A 140 -2.65 -2.10 7.13
CA PRO A 140 -3.69 -1.54 7.98
C PRO A 140 -5.06 -1.85 7.38
N ILE A 141 -6.01 -2.29 8.21
CA ILE A 141 -7.39 -2.59 7.82
C ILE A 141 -8.30 -1.68 8.64
N ASN A 142 -9.06 -0.85 7.96
CA ASN A 142 -9.90 0.18 8.57
C ASN A 142 -11.38 -0.11 8.36
N GLU A 143 -12.18 0.11 9.39
CA GLU A 143 -13.64 0.16 9.32
C GLU A 143 -14.19 1.37 10.06
N GLU A 144 -15.42 1.80 9.73
CA GLU A 144 -16.09 2.88 10.47
C GLU A 144 -16.26 2.51 11.95
N GLY A 145 -15.82 3.41 12.82
CA GLY A 145 -15.96 3.26 14.29
C GLY A 145 -17.33 3.68 14.83
N THR A 146 -18.08 4.49 14.07
CA THR A 146 -19.38 5.06 14.46
C THR A 146 -20.48 4.67 13.48
N GLU A 147 -21.72 5.07 13.77
CA GLU A 147 -22.85 4.92 12.84
C GLU A 147 -22.92 6.06 11.80
N GLU A 148 -22.25 7.15 12.07
CA GLU A 148 -22.16 8.29 11.15
C GLU A 148 -21.24 7.96 9.97
N LYS A 149 -21.64 8.40 8.78
CA LYS A 149 -20.83 8.22 7.57
C LYS A 149 -19.57 9.09 7.65
N GLY A 150 -18.42 8.44 7.58
CA GLY A 150 -17.10 9.08 7.54
C GLY A 150 -16.36 8.80 6.24
N GLN A 151 -15.07 9.07 6.26
CA GLN A 151 -14.18 8.93 5.10
C GLN A 151 -14.11 7.49 4.56
N ILE A 152 -14.26 6.49 5.43
CA ILE A 152 -14.23 5.09 5.00
C ILE A 152 -15.47 4.78 4.19
N GLN A 153 -16.65 5.20 4.63
CA GLN A 153 -17.88 4.99 3.89
C GLN A 153 -17.90 5.78 2.56
N GLU A 154 -17.34 6.98 2.53
CA GLU A 154 -17.17 7.74 1.27
C GLU A 154 -16.31 6.97 0.26
N TYR A 155 -15.22 6.37 0.72
CA TYR A 155 -14.40 5.51 -0.12
C TYR A 155 -15.17 4.29 -0.64
N LEU A 156 -15.88 3.57 0.25
CA LEU A 156 -16.65 2.38 -0.11
C LEU A 156 -17.75 2.69 -1.13
N ASP A 157 -18.40 3.84 -1.00
CA ASP A 157 -19.45 4.29 -1.92
C ASP A 157 -18.85 4.64 -3.30
N LEU A 158 -17.71 5.34 -3.33
CA LEU A 158 -17.02 5.76 -4.56
C LEU A 158 -16.39 4.56 -5.29
N TYR A 159 -15.70 3.72 -4.57
CA TYR A 159 -15.03 2.52 -5.08
C TYR A 159 -16.01 1.38 -5.37
N ARG A 160 -17.23 1.46 -4.82
CA ARG A 160 -18.31 0.47 -4.91
C ARG A 160 -17.97 -0.86 -4.24
N GLY A 161 -17.28 -0.81 -3.12
CA GLY A 161 -16.92 -1.99 -2.34
C GLY A 161 -15.65 -1.79 -1.51
N GLU A 162 -15.23 -2.85 -0.88
CA GLU A 162 -14.00 -2.93 -0.11
C GLU A 162 -12.78 -2.90 -1.03
N GLY A 163 -11.65 -2.40 -0.55
CA GLY A 163 -10.45 -2.38 -1.37
C GLY A 163 -9.27 -1.66 -0.73
N ILE A 164 -8.20 -1.50 -1.52
CA ILE A 164 -6.99 -0.77 -1.15
C ILE A 164 -7.26 0.72 -1.32
N GLN A 165 -7.35 1.42 -0.19
CA GLN A 165 -7.67 2.85 -0.17
C GLN A 165 -6.45 3.70 -0.50
N HIS A 166 -5.26 3.34 0.03
CA HIS A 166 -4.02 4.00 -0.34
C HIS A 166 -2.80 3.09 -0.24
N ILE A 167 -1.76 3.50 -0.94
CA ILE A 167 -0.43 2.90 -0.94
C ILE A 167 0.53 3.91 -0.33
N ALA A 168 1.13 3.58 0.80
CA ALA A 168 2.17 4.40 1.40
C ALA A 168 3.54 3.99 0.86
N MET A 169 4.33 4.98 0.49
CA MET A 169 5.67 4.79 -0.04
C MET A 169 6.68 5.52 0.84
N ALA A 170 7.82 4.88 1.12
CA ALA A 170 8.88 5.45 1.91
C ALA A 170 9.90 6.20 1.04
N THR A 171 10.53 7.18 1.65
CA THR A 171 11.67 7.92 1.10
C THR A 171 12.67 8.27 2.21
N GLU A 172 13.91 8.46 1.87
CA GLU A 172 14.95 8.94 2.79
C GLU A 172 14.97 10.47 2.91
N ASP A 173 14.48 11.19 1.89
CA ASP A 173 14.34 12.65 1.88
C ASP A 173 12.97 13.06 1.35
N ILE A 174 12.05 13.31 2.26
CA ILE A 174 10.67 13.68 1.92
C ILE A 174 10.59 15.00 1.13
N TYR A 175 11.47 15.95 1.44
CA TYR A 175 11.46 17.25 0.77
C TYR A 175 11.90 17.13 -0.68
N ALA A 176 13.03 16.47 -0.93
CA ALA A 176 13.52 16.25 -2.29
C ALA A 176 12.52 15.41 -3.11
N THR A 177 11.92 14.39 -2.49
CA THR A 177 10.92 13.53 -3.14
C THR A 177 9.68 14.32 -3.54
N ILE A 178 9.10 15.12 -2.64
CA ILE A 178 7.90 15.91 -2.94
C ILE A 178 8.18 16.96 -4.01
N GLU A 179 9.33 17.61 -3.95
CA GLU A 179 9.73 18.60 -4.95
C GLU A 179 9.90 17.95 -6.34
N ALA A 180 10.53 16.79 -6.43
CA ALA A 180 10.69 16.04 -7.67
C ALA A 180 9.34 15.55 -8.23
N LEU A 181 8.46 15.01 -7.38
CA LEU A 181 7.13 14.57 -7.80
C LEU A 181 6.27 15.73 -8.31
N ARG A 182 6.33 16.91 -7.68
CA ARG A 182 5.65 18.12 -8.16
C ARG A 182 6.18 18.59 -9.52
N GLN A 183 7.50 18.56 -9.72
CA GLN A 183 8.11 18.87 -11.02
C GLN A 183 7.64 17.92 -12.11
N ASN A 184 7.35 16.67 -11.76
CA ASN A 184 6.78 15.66 -12.65
C ASN A 184 5.24 15.75 -12.79
N GLY A 185 4.61 16.80 -12.25
CA GLY A 185 3.18 17.06 -12.41
C GLY A 185 2.27 16.31 -11.43
N VAL A 186 2.81 15.67 -10.37
CA VAL A 186 1.99 15.06 -9.34
C VAL A 186 1.30 16.13 -8.50
N VAL A 187 -0.02 16.03 -8.38
CA VAL A 187 -0.85 16.92 -7.56
C VAL A 187 -1.02 16.31 -6.18
N PHE A 188 -0.69 17.07 -5.15
CA PHE A 188 -0.87 16.68 -3.76
C PHE A 188 -2.13 17.32 -3.16
N LEU A 189 -2.71 16.64 -2.16
CA LEU A 189 -3.77 17.23 -1.35
C LEU A 189 -3.27 18.48 -0.63
N ASP A 190 -4.15 19.46 -0.55
CA ASP A 190 -3.85 20.69 0.19
C ASP A 190 -4.07 20.49 1.69
N THR A 191 -3.30 21.22 2.48
CA THR A 191 -3.38 21.21 3.95
C THR A 191 -3.63 22.64 4.42
N PRO A 192 -4.64 22.86 5.27
CA PRO A 192 -4.94 24.19 5.79
C PRO A 192 -3.73 24.84 6.48
N GLU A 193 -3.56 26.14 6.30
CA GLU A 193 -2.47 26.94 6.91
C GLU A 193 -2.43 26.80 8.44
N THR A 194 -3.62 26.74 9.07
CA THR A 194 -3.77 26.56 10.52
C THR A 194 -3.12 25.29 11.05
N TYR A 195 -2.93 24.25 10.22
CA TYR A 195 -2.19 23.06 10.61
C TYR A 195 -0.75 23.41 11.00
N TYR A 196 -0.09 24.24 10.18
CA TYR A 196 1.30 24.63 10.38
C TYR A 196 1.46 25.69 11.46
N GLU A 197 0.50 26.61 11.59
CA GLU A 197 0.46 27.62 12.67
C GLU A 197 0.40 26.97 14.06
N LEU A 198 -0.23 25.81 14.17
CA LEU A 198 -0.39 25.08 15.44
C LEU A 198 0.67 24.00 15.65
N LEU A 199 1.59 23.79 14.69
CA LEU A 199 2.51 22.66 14.69
C LEU A 199 3.46 22.68 15.89
N ASP A 200 4.13 23.80 16.15
CA ASP A 200 5.06 23.96 17.28
C ASP A 200 4.39 23.75 18.65
N ARG A 201 3.11 24.10 18.74
CA ARG A 201 2.33 23.86 19.95
C ARG A 201 1.94 22.40 20.12
N ARG A 202 1.65 21.72 19.02
CA ARG A 202 1.25 20.31 18.99
C ARG A 202 2.46 19.38 19.20
N LEU A 203 3.57 19.69 18.57
CA LEU A 203 4.82 18.93 18.62
C LEU A 203 5.99 19.86 18.96
N PRO A 204 6.16 20.23 20.24
CA PRO A 204 7.28 21.11 20.61
C PRO A 204 8.62 20.43 20.41
N ASN A 205 9.62 21.21 19.97
CA ASN A 205 11.00 20.76 19.75
C ASN A 205 11.18 19.68 18.65
N HIS A 206 10.31 19.64 17.65
CA HIS A 206 10.41 18.69 16.54
C HIS A 206 11.63 18.92 15.62
N GLY A 207 12.20 20.12 15.60
CA GLY A 207 13.43 20.44 14.86
C GLY A 207 13.28 20.65 13.35
N GLU A 208 12.06 20.53 12.81
CA GLU A 208 11.78 20.71 11.38
C GLU A 208 11.51 22.19 11.04
N ASP A 209 11.82 22.60 9.81
CA ASP A 209 11.48 23.92 9.29
C ASP A 209 10.00 23.99 8.92
N VAL A 210 9.19 24.64 9.75
CA VAL A 210 7.73 24.76 9.57
C VAL A 210 7.38 25.44 8.24
N GLN A 211 8.14 26.42 7.79
CA GLN A 211 7.89 27.10 6.52
C GLN A 211 8.14 26.18 5.33
N ARG A 212 9.17 25.33 5.42
CA ARG A 212 9.47 24.34 4.39
C ARG A 212 8.42 23.22 4.35
N LEU A 213 7.95 22.74 5.52
CA LEU A 213 6.82 21.81 5.62
C LEU A 213 5.57 22.40 4.97
N GLN A 214 5.21 23.63 5.34
CA GLN A 214 4.03 24.34 4.82
C GLN A 214 4.08 24.54 3.31
N LYS A 215 5.22 25.00 2.79
CA LYS A 215 5.43 25.17 1.34
C LYS A 215 5.22 23.87 0.57
N ASN A 216 5.65 22.75 1.14
CA ASN A 216 5.57 21.45 0.51
C ASN A 216 4.32 20.64 0.89
N ARG A 217 3.45 21.18 1.76
CA ARG A 217 2.25 20.51 2.26
C ARG A 217 2.56 19.17 2.92
N ILE A 218 3.70 19.11 3.61
CA ILE A 218 4.15 17.92 4.33
C ILE A 218 3.57 17.96 5.74
N LEU A 219 2.95 16.87 6.15
CA LEU A 219 2.46 16.68 7.51
C LEU A 219 3.58 16.12 8.39
N LEU A 220 3.58 16.54 9.65
CA LEU A 220 4.50 16.06 10.66
C LEU A 220 3.72 15.38 11.78
N ASP A 221 4.08 14.16 12.11
CA ASP A 221 3.54 13.42 13.24
C ASP A 221 4.67 12.96 14.17
N GLY A 222 4.34 12.73 15.43
CA GLY A 222 5.29 12.29 16.43
C GLY A 222 4.60 12.03 17.76
N ALA A 223 5.21 11.18 18.58
CA ALA A 223 4.82 11.06 19.99
C ALA A 223 5.39 12.23 20.78
N PRO A 224 4.65 12.77 21.75
CA PRO A 224 5.16 13.79 22.68
C PRO A 224 6.28 13.25 23.55
#